data_28459a61b6de9cd28af4184f15332ce6
#
_entry.id   28459a61b6de9cd28af4184f15332ce6
#
_cell.length_a   1.000
_cell.length_b   1.000
_cell.length_c   1.000
_cell.angle_alpha   90.00
_cell.angle_beta   90.00
_cell.angle_gamma   90.00
#
_symmetry.space_group_name_H-M   'P 1'
#
loop_
_entity.id
_entity.type
_entity.pdbx_description
1 polymer ?
#
loop_
_entity_poly.entity_id
_entity_poly.type
_entity_poly.pdbx_seq_one_letter_code
_entity_poly.pdbx_strand_id
1 'polypeptide(L)'
;MKNYVMMGALSLLVLAASCSSDDHNKILNETRMITPRISATVADESLNQSPLTGVIEIYPCISGTSTYFGNYVNGNLTPFYGYYHIIDGHILEGEHNRELHLPMNTYNMVYWGTPKYEEPIYDTPAIHTPGFSIGVDLSSLYFSLWSNNDGTYRPVYDLVYAVKEVKVGEEDLKASLKRVIAGMKVIVKKKNNGIFSSNITNMQVRIGNIANQINFYTAEASDMTKTIKFDLKRSEDGTEMSNATVMVFPSSETPPLELLITLKDGSVHKLSRNLNSTLSANTRLTLNIVIGDILSGGSTGDFTIENWNEVSETIEFPMVD
;
A
#
# COMPACT_ATOMS: atom_id res chain seq x y z
N MET A 1 94.47 2.03 43.05
CA MET A 1 94.40 3.41 43.60
C MET A 1 92.97 3.78 43.65
N LYS A 2 92.46 3.82 44.88
CA LYS A 2 91.83 4.98 45.49
C LYS A 2 90.67 5.61 44.66
N ASN A 3 89.51 5.90 45.06
CA ASN A 3 88.84 6.10 46.34
C ASN A 3 87.38 6.41 46.10
N TYR A 4 86.61 6.13 47.03
CA TYR A 4 85.56 6.74 47.89
C TYR A 4 84.18 6.85 47.29
N VAL A 5 83.27 6.10 47.82
CA VAL A 5 82.26 6.28 48.82
C VAL A 5 81.74 7.72 48.92
N MET A 6 80.48 7.88 48.64
CA MET A 6 79.62 8.73 49.41
C MET A 6 78.15 8.27 49.36
N MET A 7 77.70 7.84 50.52
CA MET A 7 76.29 7.64 50.91
C MET A 7 75.51 8.95 50.80
N GLY A 8 74.39 8.90 50.21
CA GLY A 8 73.38 9.95 50.31
C GLY A 8 72.04 9.34 50.49
N ALA A 9 71.64 9.19 51.74
CA ALA A 9 70.25 8.83 52.08
C ALA A 9 69.34 9.99 51.64
N LEU A 10 68.43 9.70 50.75
CA LEU A 10 67.37 10.64 50.46
C LEU A 10 66.03 9.96 50.68
N SER A 11 65.36 10.41 51.68
CA SER A 11 64.07 10.09 52.19
C SER A 11 63.01 9.78 51.12
N LEU A 12 62.37 8.62 51.31
CA LEU A 12 61.10 8.28 50.71
C LEU A 12 60.03 9.27 51.21
N LEU A 13 59.68 10.24 50.40
CA LEU A 13 58.40 10.93 50.48
C LEU A 13 57.39 10.10 49.66
N VAL A 14 56.68 9.26 50.36
CA VAL A 14 55.45 8.64 49.85
C VAL A 14 54.42 9.74 49.71
N LEU A 15 54.35 10.38 48.56
CA LEU A 15 53.18 11.11 48.14
C LEU A 15 52.15 10.06 47.79
N ALA A 16 51.21 9.79 48.73
CA ALA A 16 49.95 9.21 48.44
C ALA A 16 49.23 10.17 47.47
N ALA A 17 49.48 10.01 46.18
CA ALA A 17 48.55 10.50 45.19
C ALA A 17 47.27 9.67 45.38
N SER A 18 46.32 10.25 46.13
CA SER A 18 44.93 9.86 46.07
C SER A 18 44.52 10.01 44.61
N CYS A 19 44.55 8.91 43.90
CA CYS A 19 43.69 8.81 42.72
C CYS A 19 42.25 8.93 43.23
N SER A 20 41.75 10.15 43.26
CA SER A 20 40.32 10.32 43.08
C SER A 20 40.02 9.63 41.75
N SER A 21 39.49 8.46 41.82
CA SER A 21 38.69 7.91 40.74
C SER A 21 37.63 8.99 40.52
N ASP A 22 37.91 9.92 39.60
CA ASP A 22 36.87 10.52 38.82
C ASP A 22 36.17 9.33 38.16
N ASP A 23 35.22 8.77 38.87
CA ASP A 23 34.04 8.22 38.29
C ASP A 23 33.50 9.30 37.35
N HIS A 24 34.13 9.40 36.16
CA HIS A 24 33.37 9.72 34.98
C HIS A 24 32.30 8.65 34.95
N ASN A 25 31.21 8.88 35.70
CA ASN A 25 29.91 8.46 35.34
C ASN A 25 29.80 8.85 33.86
N LYS A 26 30.32 8.00 32.98
CA LYS A 26 29.68 7.76 31.73
C LYS A 26 28.24 7.43 32.13
N ILE A 27 27.44 8.47 32.24
CA ILE A 27 26.04 8.39 32.01
C ILE A 27 26.01 7.82 30.59
N LEU A 28 26.13 6.50 30.49
CA LEU A 28 25.49 5.76 29.44
C LEU A 28 24.07 6.29 29.57
N ASN A 29 23.73 7.27 28.74
CA ASN A 29 22.35 7.55 28.42
C ASN A 29 21.85 6.21 27.96
N GLU A 30 21.37 5.39 28.90
CA GLU A 30 20.58 4.20 28.56
C GLU A 30 19.46 4.79 27.75
N THR A 31 19.60 4.64 26.43
CA THR A 31 18.64 5.17 25.49
C THR A 31 17.33 4.51 25.85
N ARG A 32 16.48 5.24 26.55
CA ARG A 32 15.23 4.69 27.08
C ARG A 32 14.42 4.16 25.91
N MET A 33 14.20 2.84 25.92
CA MET A 33 13.37 2.16 24.93
C MET A 33 11.91 2.38 25.26
N ILE A 34 11.13 2.73 24.25
CA ILE A 34 9.70 3.02 24.35
C ILE A 34 8.93 2.03 23.47
N THR A 35 7.84 1.51 24.01
CA THR A 35 6.78 0.83 23.26
C THR A 35 5.64 1.80 23.07
N PRO A 36 5.55 2.51 21.93
CA PRO A 36 4.51 3.49 21.72
C PRO A 36 3.15 2.83 21.51
N ARG A 37 2.08 3.48 21.94
CA ARG A 37 0.71 3.08 21.56
C ARG A 37 0.46 3.48 20.11
N ILE A 38 -0.24 2.62 19.39
CA ILE A 38 -0.50 2.81 17.96
C ILE A 38 -2.01 2.90 17.76
N SER A 39 -2.44 3.91 17.00
CA SER A 39 -3.81 4.04 16.53
C SER A 39 -3.82 4.61 15.11
N ALA A 40 -4.85 4.29 14.31
CA ALA A 40 -4.94 4.78 12.95
C ALA A 40 -6.39 5.05 12.54
N THR A 41 -6.55 6.08 11.70
CA THR A 41 -7.78 6.42 11.01
C THR A 41 -7.51 6.49 9.51
N VAL A 42 -8.56 6.33 8.69
CA VAL A 42 -8.51 6.58 7.25
C VAL A 42 -9.30 7.85 6.96
N ALA A 43 -8.72 8.78 6.22
CA ALA A 43 -9.37 10.00 5.78
C ALA A 43 -10.03 9.80 4.42
N ASP A 44 -11.26 10.30 4.25
CA ASP A 44 -11.93 10.47 2.97
C ASP A 44 -11.48 11.77 2.26
N GLU A 45 -12.01 12.03 1.06
CA GLU A 45 -11.72 13.26 0.31
C GLU A 45 -12.19 14.54 1.04
N SER A 46 -13.24 14.42 1.87
CA SER A 46 -13.77 15.53 2.67
C SER A 46 -13.04 15.73 3.99
N LEU A 47 -11.94 15.00 4.23
CA LEU A 47 -11.15 14.98 5.46
C LEU A 47 -11.89 14.42 6.69
N ASN A 48 -13.05 13.81 6.51
CA ASN A 48 -13.65 13.01 7.57
C ASN A 48 -12.76 11.80 7.84
N GLN A 49 -12.64 11.43 9.10
CA GLN A 49 -11.79 10.33 9.52
C GLN A 49 -12.61 9.25 10.19
N SER A 50 -12.44 8.02 9.74
CA SER A 50 -12.98 6.84 10.41
C SER A 50 -11.88 5.96 10.95
N PRO A 51 -12.15 5.23 12.05
CA PRO A 51 -11.22 4.27 12.58
C PRO A 51 -10.81 3.24 11.52
N LEU A 52 -9.51 2.90 11.45
CA LEU A 52 -9.06 1.83 10.56
C LEU A 52 -9.42 0.48 11.17
N THR A 53 -10.07 -0.37 10.38
CA THR A 53 -10.14 -1.82 10.60
C THR A 53 -9.43 -2.51 9.45
N GLY A 54 -8.50 -3.43 9.75
CA GLY A 54 -7.66 -4.07 8.75
C GLY A 54 -6.26 -4.39 9.25
N VAL A 55 -5.25 -4.06 8.46
CA VAL A 55 -3.84 -4.23 8.85
C VAL A 55 -3.07 -2.92 8.66
N ILE A 56 -2.04 -2.72 9.48
CA ILE A 56 -1.11 -1.59 9.38
C ILE A 56 0.34 -2.04 9.56
N GLU A 57 1.22 -1.48 8.77
CA GLU A 57 2.67 -1.63 8.83
C GLU A 57 3.30 -0.29 9.17
N ILE A 58 4.39 -0.29 9.94
CA ILE A 58 5.03 0.92 10.45
C ILE A 58 6.52 0.86 10.19
N TYR A 59 7.05 1.90 9.55
CA TYR A 59 8.45 1.99 9.15
C TYR A 59 9.07 3.28 9.71
N PRO A 60 9.72 3.20 10.88
CA PRO A 60 10.44 4.33 11.45
C PRO A 60 11.62 4.72 10.56
N CYS A 61 11.73 6.00 10.22
CA CYS A 61 12.89 6.57 9.53
C CYS A 61 13.61 7.57 10.44
N ILE A 62 14.89 7.76 10.19
CA ILE A 62 15.69 8.80 10.88
C ILE A 62 15.02 10.15 10.61
N SER A 63 14.89 10.97 11.67
CA SER A 63 14.24 12.30 11.59
C SER A 63 14.76 13.13 10.42
N GLY A 64 13.85 13.75 9.68
CA GLY A 64 14.17 14.58 8.52
C GLY A 64 14.66 13.83 7.29
N THR A 65 14.60 12.49 7.29
CA THR A 65 15.04 11.65 6.16
C THR A 65 14.04 10.55 5.84
N SER A 66 14.26 9.86 4.72
CA SER A 66 13.60 8.62 4.32
C SER A 66 14.39 7.35 4.67
N THR A 67 15.49 7.49 5.42
CA THR A 67 16.38 6.37 5.78
C THR A 67 15.73 5.52 6.87
N TYR A 68 15.45 4.25 6.56
CA TYR A 68 14.81 3.31 7.45
C TYR A 68 15.67 3.00 8.68
N PHE A 69 15.13 3.24 9.86
CA PHE A 69 15.83 3.02 11.12
C PHE A 69 15.74 1.56 11.60
N GLY A 70 14.57 0.96 11.54
CA GLY A 70 14.33 -0.40 12.06
C GLY A 70 13.61 -0.41 13.41
N ASN A 71 13.69 -1.54 14.10
CA ASN A 71 13.07 -1.83 15.40
C ASN A 71 14.03 -2.60 16.29
N TYR A 72 13.96 -2.44 17.60
CA TYR A 72 14.74 -3.24 18.53
C TYR A 72 14.00 -4.51 18.98
N VAL A 73 14.65 -5.66 18.80
CA VAL A 73 14.17 -6.95 19.30
C VAL A 73 15.28 -7.59 20.12
N ASN A 74 15.00 -7.90 21.39
CA ASN A 74 15.99 -8.46 22.33
C ASN A 74 17.33 -7.68 22.36
N GLY A 75 17.24 -6.35 22.35
CA GLY A 75 18.40 -5.46 22.37
C GLY A 75 19.15 -5.32 21.03
N ASN A 76 18.72 -5.98 19.98
CA ASN A 76 19.32 -5.88 18.65
C ASN A 76 18.44 -5.06 17.70
N LEU A 77 19.04 -4.15 16.96
CA LEU A 77 18.37 -3.41 15.90
C LEU A 77 18.12 -4.33 14.71
N THR A 78 16.87 -4.52 14.34
CA THR A 78 16.43 -5.44 13.28
C THR A 78 15.44 -4.75 12.34
N PRO A 79 15.32 -5.19 11.07
CA PRO A 79 14.20 -4.78 10.26
C PRO A 79 12.89 -5.25 10.90
N PHE A 80 11.86 -4.40 10.86
CA PHE A 80 10.53 -4.82 11.27
C PHE A 80 9.83 -5.47 10.08
N TYR A 81 9.55 -6.77 10.18
CA TYR A 81 8.80 -7.52 9.17
C TYR A 81 7.44 -7.88 9.73
N GLY A 82 6.38 -7.51 9.00
CA GLY A 82 5.01 -7.89 9.29
C GLY A 82 4.11 -6.67 9.52
N TYR A 83 2.93 -6.98 10.01
CA TYR A 83 1.87 -6.01 10.19
C TYR A 83 1.22 -6.19 11.55
N TYR A 84 0.46 -5.18 11.97
CA TYR A 84 -0.45 -5.24 13.11
C TYR A 84 -1.88 -5.38 12.60
N HIS A 85 -2.67 -6.26 13.20
CA HIS A 85 -4.11 -6.20 13.06
C HIS A 85 -4.66 -5.02 13.84
N ILE A 86 -5.53 -4.26 13.21
CA ILE A 86 -6.15 -3.08 13.79
C ILE A 86 -7.68 -3.20 13.65
N ILE A 87 -8.41 -2.91 14.71
CA ILE A 87 -9.88 -2.93 14.75
C ILE A 87 -10.31 -1.63 15.42
N ASP A 88 -11.25 -0.93 14.79
CA ASP A 88 -11.77 0.34 15.28
C ASP A 88 -10.67 1.34 15.66
N GLY A 89 -9.64 1.41 14.85
CA GLY A 89 -8.51 2.31 15.03
C GLY A 89 -7.47 1.90 16.05
N HIS A 90 -7.62 0.76 16.73
CA HIS A 90 -6.72 0.27 17.77
C HIS A 90 -6.10 -1.08 17.43
N ILE A 91 -4.83 -1.26 17.78
CA ILE A 91 -4.18 -2.57 17.60
C ILE A 91 -4.88 -3.61 18.46
N LEU A 92 -5.15 -4.78 17.87
CA LEU A 92 -5.70 -5.93 18.55
C LEU A 92 -4.65 -6.51 19.51
N GLU A 93 -4.93 -6.46 20.81
CA GLU A 93 -4.06 -7.02 21.85
C GLU A 93 -3.95 -8.56 21.70
N GLY A 94 -2.73 -9.07 21.71
CA GLY A 94 -2.43 -10.51 21.86
C GLY A 94 -2.27 -11.34 20.60
N GLU A 95 -2.55 -10.84 19.39
CA GLU A 95 -2.43 -11.66 18.18
C GLU A 95 -1.01 -11.84 17.65
N HIS A 96 -0.13 -10.89 17.87
CA HIS A 96 1.29 -11.04 17.55
C HIS A 96 2.12 -10.28 18.56
N ASN A 97 2.96 -11.00 19.32
CA ASN A 97 3.94 -10.44 20.26
C ASN A 97 5.01 -9.55 19.60
N ARG A 98 4.62 -8.69 18.67
CA ARG A 98 5.51 -7.75 17.99
C ARG A 98 5.30 -6.38 18.58
N GLU A 99 6.09 -6.10 19.57
CA GLU A 99 6.15 -4.75 20.11
C GLU A 99 7.11 -3.91 19.27
N LEU A 100 6.69 -2.72 18.90
CA LEU A 100 7.57 -1.74 18.30
C LEU A 100 8.38 -1.09 19.44
N HIS A 101 9.65 -1.44 19.52
CA HIS A 101 10.57 -0.87 20.51
C HIS A 101 11.51 0.11 19.85
N LEU A 102 11.41 1.37 20.20
CA LEU A 102 12.23 2.46 19.66
C LEU A 102 12.91 3.25 20.76
N PRO A 103 14.15 3.69 20.55
CA PRO A 103 14.76 4.72 21.38
C PRO A 103 13.89 5.98 21.45
N MET A 104 13.85 6.62 22.60
CA MET A 104 13.22 7.93 22.74
C MET A 104 13.93 8.93 21.83
N ASN A 105 13.25 9.32 20.75
CA ASN A 105 13.79 10.23 19.73
C ASN A 105 12.66 10.70 18.78
N THR A 106 12.99 11.62 17.87
CA THR A 106 12.12 12.04 16.79
C THR A 106 12.36 11.15 15.55
N TYR A 107 11.29 10.71 14.90
CA TYR A 107 11.32 9.87 13.71
C TYR A 107 10.36 10.38 12.65
N ASN A 108 10.68 10.18 11.39
CA ASN A 108 9.67 10.21 10.33
C ASN A 108 9.03 8.81 10.27
N MET A 109 7.79 8.69 10.74
CA MET A 109 7.05 7.42 10.70
C MET A 109 6.33 7.28 9.38
N VAL A 110 6.65 6.25 8.62
CA VAL A 110 5.91 5.85 7.42
C VAL A 110 4.94 4.75 7.79
N TYR A 111 3.68 4.92 7.40
CA TYR A 111 2.60 3.98 7.66
C TYR A 111 2.02 3.50 6.33
N TRP A 112 1.90 2.19 6.20
CA TRP A 112 1.14 1.53 5.14
C TRP A 112 0.06 0.68 5.75
N GLY A 113 -1.10 0.62 5.11
CA GLY A 113 -2.20 -0.20 5.60
C GLY A 113 -3.05 -0.77 4.48
N THR A 114 -3.78 -1.83 4.82
CA THR A 114 -4.79 -2.45 3.97
C THR A 114 -6.08 -2.49 4.77
N PRO A 115 -7.03 -1.60 4.47
CA PRO A 115 -8.34 -1.60 5.11
C PRO A 115 -9.10 -2.90 4.81
N LYS A 116 -9.90 -3.36 5.76
CA LYS A 116 -10.91 -4.36 5.50
C LYS A 116 -12.02 -3.70 4.66
N TYR A 117 -12.35 -4.34 3.57
CA TYR A 117 -13.37 -3.85 2.66
C TYR A 117 -14.68 -4.62 2.86
N GLU A 118 -15.82 -3.94 2.95
CA GLU A 118 -17.10 -4.58 3.23
C GLU A 118 -17.80 -5.10 1.97
N GLU A 119 -17.70 -4.36 0.85
CA GLU A 119 -18.22 -4.82 -0.43
C GLU A 119 -17.40 -5.98 -0.99
N PRO A 120 -17.97 -6.81 -1.89
CA PRO A 120 -17.17 -7.78 -2.62
C PRO A 120 -16.02 -7.08 -3.37
N ILE A 121 -14.79 -7.48 -3.04
CA ILE A 121 -13.57 -7.01 -3.69
C ILE A 121 -12.95 -8.16 -4.48
N TYR A 122 -12.13 -7.84 -5.47
CA TYR A 122 -11.40 -8.81 -6.24
C TYR A 122 -10.61 -9.77 -5.33
N ASP A 123 -10.80 -11.07 -5.53
CA ASP A 123 -10.40 -12.14 -4.60
C ASP A 123 -8.93 -12.58 -4.70
N THR A 124 -8.24 -12.19 -5.78
CA THR A 124 -6.84 -12.57 -6.02
C THR A 124 -5.94 -11.38 -6.36
N PRO A 125 -5.96 -10.30 -5.56
CA PRO A 125 -5.08 -9.16 -5.78
C PRO A 125 -3.62 -9.57 -5.57
N ALA A 126 -2.71 -8.89 -6.25
CA ALA A 126 -1.28 -9.15 -6.12
C ALA A 126 -0.46 -7.87 -6.28
N ILE A 127 0.63 -7.78 -5.52
CA ILE A 127 1.57 -6.67 -5.57
C ILE A 127 2.97 -7.19 -5.22
N HIS A 128 4.00 -6.65 -5.85
CA HIS A 128 5.36 -6.83 -5.39
C HIS A 128 5.68 -5.80 -4.32
N THR A 129 5.96 -6.27 -3.12
CA THR A 129 6.46 -5.45 -2.03
C THR A 129 7.99 -5.37 -2.12
N PRO A 130 8.60 -4.19 -1.97
CA PRO A 130 10.05 -4.08 -1.99
C PRO A 130 10.66 -4.79 -0.77
N GLY A 131 11.81 -5.42 -0.97
CA GLY A 131 12.66 -5.83 0.14
C GLY A 131 13.35 -4.62 0.76
N PHE A 132 13.53 -4.61 2.07
CA PHE A 132 14.22 -3.53 2.76
C PHE A 132 15.12 -4.03 3.87
N SER A 133 16.13 -3.22 4.21
CA SER A 133 17.07 -3.45 5.29
C SER A 133 17.29 -2.15 6.06
N ILE A 134 17.86 -2.26 7.26
CA ILE A 134 18.22 -1.09 8.06
C ILE A 134 19.17 -0.19 7.24
N GLY A 135 18.91 1.11 7.30
CA GLY A 135 19.72 2.12 6.60
C GLY A 135 19.37 2.29 5.13
N VAL A 136 18.40 1.53 4.58
CA VAL A 136 17.94 1.75 3.20
C VAL A 136 17.14 3.06 3.11
N ASP A 137 17.29 3.75 2.01
CA ASP A 137 16.46 4.90 1.67
C ASP A 137 15.12 4.42 1.09
N LEU A 138 14.02 4.57 1.88
CA LEU A 138 12.68 4.17 1.46
C LEU A 138 12.18 4.94 0.22
N SER A 139 12.72 6.12 -0.06
CA SER A 139 12.38 6.89 -1.27
C SER A 139 12.92 6.27 -2.56
N SER A 140 13.86 5.33 -2.45
CA SER A 140 14.36 4.55 -3.59
C SER A 140 13.57 3.27 -3.84
N LEU A 141 12.61 2.93 -2.99
CA LEU A 141 11.83 1.71 -3.04
C LEU A 141 10.42 1.95 -3.60
N TYR A 142 9.85 0.90 -4.19
CA TYR A 142 8.54 0.96 -4.84
C TYR A 142 7.74 -0.31 -4.62
N PHE A 143 6.45 -0.18 -4.39
CA PHE A 143 5.51 -1.23 -4.75
C PHE A 143 5.40 -1.29 -6.27
N SER A 144 5.30 -2.49 -6.83
CA SER A 144 5.12 -2.65 -8.27
C SER A 144 4.06 -3.72 -8.59
N LEU A 145 3.50 -3.61 -9.80
CA LEU A 145 2.45 -4.50 -10.26
C LEU A 145 2.97 -5.92 -10.49
N TRP A 146 2.13 -6.90 -10.20
CA TRP A 146 2.39 -8.31 -10.51
C TRP A 146 1.94 -8.63 -11.95
N SER A 147 2.89 -9.08 -12.79
CA SER A 147 2.63 -9.40 -14.18
C SER A 147 1.93 -10.75 -14.36
N ASN A 148 1.07 -10.82 -15.38
CA ASN A 148 0.56 -12.06 -15.94
C ASN A 148 1.46 -12.56 -17.10
N ASN A 149 1.28 -13.81 -17.51
CA ASN A 149 2.06 -14.40 -18.61
C ASN A 149 1.80 -13.76 -19.98
N ASP A 150 0.72 -13.00 -20.14
CA ASP A 150 0.33 -12.34 -21.40
C ASP A 150 0.72 -10.85 -21.47
N GLY A 151 1.59 -10.41 -20.57
CA GLY A 151 2.06 -9.02 -20.51
C GLY A 151 1.08 -8.03 -19.88
N THR A 152 -0.07 -8.48 -19.41
CA THR A 152 -0.97 -7.68 -18.57
C THR A 152 -0.61 -7.84 -17.09
N TYR A 153 -1.28 -7.10 -16.21
CA TYR A 153 -1.02 -7.08 -14.78
C TYR A 153 -2.29 -7.35 -13.98
N ARG A 154 -2.11 -7.78 -12.73
CA ARG A 154 -3.22 -8.06 -11.80
C ARG A 154 -3.69 -6.81 -11.09
N PRO A 155 -4.97 -6.74 -10.67
CA PRO A 155 -5.43 -5.79 -9.66
C PRO A 155 -4.61 -5.89 -8.37
N VAL A 156 -4.54 -4.80 -7.62
CA VAL A 156 -3.76 -4.69 -6.38
C VAL A 156 -4.64 -4.77 -5.14
N TYR A 157 -4.02 -4.78 -3.96
CA TYR A 157 -4.71 -4.61 -2.68
C TYR A 157 -5.21 -3.18 -2.49
N ASP A 158 -6.20 -2.98 -1.61
CA ASP A 158 -6.51 -1.65 -1.11
C ASP A 158 -5.35 -1.15 -0.26
N LEU A 159 -4.78 0.00 -0.61
CA LEU A 159 -3.62 0.56 0.06
C LEU A 159 -3.92 1.96 0.59
N VAL A 160 -3.62 2.14 1.88
CA VAL A 160 -3.66 3.44 2.55
C VAL A 160 -2.29 3.79 3.10
N TYR A 161 -1.97 5.07 3.16
CA TYR A 161 -0.64 5.58 3.46
C TYR A 161 -0.67 6.85 4.29
N ALA A 162 0.33 7.02 5.15
CA ALA A 162 0.69 8.29 5.77
C ALA A 162 2.18 8.36 6.07
N VAL A 163 2.72 9.57 6.11
CA VAL A 163 4.01 9.86 6.73
C VAL A 163 3.85 11.00 7.72
N LYS A 164 4.45 10.87 8.90
CA LYS A 164 4.34 11.87 9.96
C LYS A 164 5.60 11.88 10.80
N GLU A 165 6.10 13.06 11.15
CA GLU A 165 7.10 13.20 12.20
C GLU A 165 6.45 12.95 13.56
N VAL A 166 7.10 12.14 14.40
CA VAL A 166 6.62 11.72 15.72
C VAL A 166 7.77 11.74 16.71
N LYS A 167 7.53 12.27 17.90
CA LYS A 167 8.44 12.23 19.04
C LYS A 167 8.12 11.04 19.92
N VAL A 168 8.80 9.93 19.69
CA VAL A 168 8.63 8.69 20.47
C VAL A 168 9.05 8.93 21.92
N GLY A 169 8.15 8.64 22.85
CA GLY A 169 8.29 8.90 24.29
C GLY A 169 7.57 10.16 24.79
N GLU A 170 7.18 11.08 23.89
CA GLU A 170 6.37 12.24 24.21
C GLU A 170 4.93 12.10 23.71
N GLU A 171 4.74 11.40 22.59
CA GLU A 171 3.41 11.21 21.96
C GLU A 171 3.18 9.77 21.50
N ASP A 172 1.91 9.39 21.37
CA ASP A 172 1.48 8.13 20.77
C ASP A 172 1.60 8.17 19.23
N LEU A 173 1.77 7.02 18.59
CA LEU A 173 1.74 6.89 17.15
C LEU A 173 0.29 6.94 16.65
N LYS A 174 -0.11 8.11 16.16
CA LYS A 174 -1.44 8.36 15.59
C LYS A 174 -1.30 8.64 14.11
N ALA A 175 -1.75 7.70 13.26
CA ALA A 175 -1.72 7.82 11.81
C ALA A 175 -3.10 8.25 11.27
N SER A 176 -3.11 9.26 10.40
CA SER A 176 -4.25 9.60 9.55
C SER A 176 -3.90 9.20 8.13
N LEU A 177 -4.42 8.07 7.69
CA LEU A 177 -4.06 7.42 6.44
C LEU A 177 -4.96 7.93 5.30
N LYS A 178 -4.42 7.99 4.08
CA LYS A 178 -5.14 8.30 2.86
C LYS A 178 -5.00 7.16 1.86
N ARG A 179 -6.06 6.86 1.12
CA ARG A 179 -6.03 5.85 0.07
C ARG A 179 -5.19 6.34 -1.10
N VAL A 180 -4.28 5.48 -1.59
CA VAL A 180 -3.33 5.82 -2.66
C VAL A 180 -3.62 5.10 -3.98
N ILE A 181 -4.68 4.29 -4.00
CA ILE A 181 -5.16 3.54 -5.17
C ILE A 181 -6.54 4.03 -5.59
N ALA A 182 -6.97 3.60 -6.79
CA ALA A 182 -8.32 3.79 -7.30
C ALA A 182 -9.11 2.48 -7.26
N GLY A 183 -10.43 2.56 -7.07
CA GLY A 183 -11.35 1.44 -7.24
C GLY A 183 -12.04 1.50 -8.60
N MET A 184 -12.33 0.34 -9.19
CA MET A 184 -13.04 0.24 -10.46
C MET A 184 -14.09 -0.86 -10.43
N LYS A 185 -15.33 -0.52 -10.80
CA LYS A 185 -16.42 -1.46 -11.01
C LYS A 185 -16.96 -1.27 -12.43
N VAL A 186 -17.08 -2.36 -13.17
CA VAL A 186 -17.64 -2.37 -14.52
C VAL A 186 -18.91 -3.19 -14.52
N ILE A 187 -19.97 -2.65 -15.09
CA ILE A 187 -21.27 -3.28 -15.22
C ILE A 187 -21.64 -3.24 -16.70
N VAL A 188 -21.79 -4.41 -17.31
CA VAL A 188 -22.18 -4.53 -18.72
C VAL A 188 -23.59 -5.09 -18.79
N LYS A 189 -24.47 -4.42 -19.53
CA LYS A 189 -25.88 -4.85 -19.77
C LYS A 189 -26.20 -4.79 -21.24
N LYS A 190 -27.19 -5.57 -21.66
CA LYS A 190 -27.79 -5.44 -23.00
C LYS A 190 -28.74 -4.25 -23.04
N LYS A 191 -28.90 -3.63 -24.22
CA LYS A 191 -29.77 -2.47 -24.47
C LYS A 191 -31.20 -2.66 -23.94
N ASN A 192 -31.76 -3.85 -24.01
CA ASN A 192 -33.13 -4.15 -23.57
C ASN A 192 -33.17 -4.84 -22.20
N ASN A 193 -32.12 -4.74 -21.40
CA ASN A 193 -31.94 -5.53 -20.17
C ASN A 193 -32.15 -7.04 -20.38
N GLY A 194 -31.92 -7.50 -21.62
CA GLY A 194 -32.11 -8.90 -21.98
C GLY A 194 -31.00 -9.80 -21.44
N ILE A 195 -31.27 -11.09 -21.40
CA ILE A 195 -30.32 -12.11 -20.96
C ILE A 195 -29.17 -12.21 -21.97
N PHE A 196 -27.94 -12.27 -21.50
CA PHE A 196 -26.76 -12.55 -22.34
C PHE A 196 -26.81 -13.96 -22.91
N SER A 197 -26.48 -14.11 -24.21
CA SER A 197 -26.40 -15.41 -24.87
C SER A 197 -25.48 -16.36 -24.09
N SER A 198 -25.89 -17.62 -23.99
CA SER A 198 -25.05 -18.70 -23.47
C SER A 198 -23.81 -18.99 -24.32
N ASN A 199 -23.74 -18.44 -25.55
CA ASN A 199 -22.55 -18.51 -26.39
C ASN A 199 -21.42 -17.62 -25.91
N ILE A 200 -21.70 -16.62 -25.07
CA ILE A 200 -20.64 -15.82 -24.42
C ILE A 200 -20.08 -16.63 -23.25
N THR A 201 -18.85 -17.06 -23.37
CA THR A 201 -18.14 -17.86 -22.36
C THR A 201 -17.35 -17.03 -21.37
N ASN A 202 -16.82 -15.86 -21.81
CA ASN A 202 -16.10 -14.95 -20.95
C ASN A 202 -16.27 -13.49 -21.41
N MET A 203 -16.25 -12.56 -20.45
CA MET A 203 -16.02 -11.13 -20.67
C MET A 203 -14.88 -10.67 -19.79
N GLN A 204 -13.91 -9.99 -20.39
CA GLN A 204 -12.71 -9.49 -19.72
C GLN A 204 -12.53 -8.01 -19.99
N VAL A 205 -12.19 -7.28 -18.96
CA VAL A 205 -11.80 -5.86 -19.06
C VAL A 205 -10.28 -5.76 -19.06
N ARG A 206 -9.76 -4.88 -19.91
CA ARG A 206 -8.38 -4.39 -19.89
C ARG A 206 -8.40 -2.89 -19.78
N ILE A 207 -7.69 -2.34 -18.81
CA ILE A 207 -7.53 -0.91 -18.63
C ILE A 207 -6.05 -0.54 -18.71
N GLY A 208 -5.69 0.34 -19.63
CA GLY A 208 -4.31 0.74 -19.90
C GLY A 208 -3.90 2.02 -19.19
N ASN A 209 -2.67 2.44 -19.43
CA ASN A 209 -2.06 3.64 -18.87
C ASN A 209 -2.14 3.72 -17.34
N ILE A 210 -2.07 2.56 -16.68
CA ILE A 210 -2.00 2.43 -15.22
C ILE A 210 -0.54 2.55 -14.79
N ALA A 211 -0.30 3.19 -13.64
CA ALA A 211 1.03 3.28 -13.05
C ALA A 211 1.62 1.88 -12.84
N ASN A 212 2.93 1.73 -13.11
CA ASN A 212 3.66 0.51 -12.84
C ASN A 212 4.03 0.37 -11.37
N GLN A 213 4.21 1.50 -10.71
CA GLN A 213 4.79 1.55 -9.36
C GLN A 213 4.27 2.71 -8.54
N ILE A 214 4.29 2.52 -7.20
CA ILE A 214 4.05 3.56 -6.19
C ILE A 214 5.28 3.65 -5.30
N ASN A 215 5.80 4.86 -5.12
CA ASN A 215 6.95 5.10 -4.26
C ASN A 215 6.63 4.75 -2.80
N PHE A 216 7.55 4.03 -2.15
CA PHE A 216 7.31 3.52 -0.80
C PHE A 216 7.33 4.61 0.28
N TYR A 217 8.03 5.73 0.03
CA TYR A 217 8.14 6.83 1.00
C TYR A 217 7.19 7.99 0.70
N THR A 218 6.94 8.32 -0.58
CA THR A 218 6.08 9.47 -0.95
C THR A 218 4.66 9.06 -1.33
N ALA A 219 4.43 7.77 -1.59
CA ALA A 219 3.19 7.23 -2.14
C ALA A 219 2.82 7.78 -3.53
N GLU A 220 3.76 8.39 -4.24
CA GLU A 220 3.55 8.89 -5.60
C GLU A 220 3.56 7.75 -6.61
N ALA A 221 2.55 7.74 -7.47
CA ALA A 221 2.44 6.79 -8.57
C ALA A 221 3.25 7.27 -9.78
N SER A 222 3.90 6.33 -10.49
CA SER A 222 4.73 6.66 -11.65
C SER A 222 4.74 5.56 -12.70
N ASP A 223 5.27 5.89 -13.90
CA ASP A 223 5.32 4.99 -15.07
C ASP A 223 3.93 4.49 -15.51
N MET A 224 3.05 5.39 -15.96
CA MET A 224 1.67 5.13 -16.40
C MET A 224 1.63 4.38 -17.75
N THR A 225 2.20 3.18 -17.81
CA THR A 225 2.37 2.41 -19.06
C THR A 225 1.74 1.01 -19.03
N LYS A 226 1.19 0.61 -17.88
CA LYS A 226 0.75 -0.79 -17.69
C LYS A 226 -0.74 -0.96 -17.98
N THR A 227 -1.09 -2.20 -18.29
CA THR A 227 -2.47 -2.63 -18.55
C THR A 227 -2.88 -3.66 -17.51
N ILE A 228 -3.89 -3.32 -16.72
CA ILE A 228 -4.52 -4.26 -15.77
C ILE A 228 -5.62 -5.03 -16.51
N LYS A 229 -5.79 -6.32 -16.18
CA LYS A 229 -6.92 -7.11 -16.65
C LYS A 229 -7.66 -7.80 -15.51
N PHE A 230 -8.98 -7.96 -15.70
CA PHE A 230 -9.84 -8.73 -14.82
C PHE A 230 -11.07 -9.21 -15.56
N ASP A 231 -11.67 -10.30 -15.08
CA ASP A 231 -12.84 -10.90 -15.68
C ASP A 231 -14.13 -10.36 -15.05
N LEU A 232 -15.21 -10.33 -15.86
CA LEU A 232 -16.56 -10.06 -15.41
C LEU A 232 -17.29 -11.37 -15.14
N LYS A 233 -18.06 -11.41 -14.05
CA LYS A 233 -18.91 -12.53 -13.70
C LYS A 233 -20.35 -12.28 -14.17
N ARG A 234 -21.00 -13.31 -14.69
CA ARG A 234 -22.41 -13.28 -15.09
C ARG A 234 -23.28 -13.29 -13.84
N SER A 235 -24.31 -12.43 -13.78
CA SER A 235 -25.35 -12.47 -12.75
C SER A 235 -26.17 -13.77 -12.86
N GLU A 236 -26.83 -14.16 -11.76
CA GLU A 236 -27.65 -15.38 -11.71
C GLU A 236 -28.78 -15.38 -12.75
N ASP A 237 -29.42 -14.23 -12.94
CA ASP A 237 -30.48 -14.02 -13.94
C ASP A 237 -29.94 -13.86 -15.38
N GLY A 238 -28.61 -13.76 -15.54
CA GLY A 238 -27.94 -13.64 -16.82
C GLY A 238 -28.10 -12.29 -17.53
N THR A 239 -28.65 -11.28 -16.87
CA THR A 239 -28.92 -9.96 -17.48
C THR A 239 -27.73 -9.00 -17.36
N GLU A 240 -26.74 -9.32 -16.53
CA GLU A 240 -25.58 -8.49 -16.23
C GLU A 240 -24.28 -9.29 -16.28
N MET A 241 -23.20 -8.63 -16.69
CA MET A 241 -21.81 -9.06 -16.49
C MET A 241 -21.09 -8.00 -15.71
N SER A 242 -20.58 -8.32 -14.53
CA SER A 242 -19.91 -7.34 -13.68
C SER A 242 -18.74 -7.95 -12.89
N ASN A 243 -17.86 -7.10 -12.37
CA ASN A 243 -16.80 -7.50 -11.45
C ASN A 243 -17.15 -7.13 -10.01
N ALA A 244 -16.56 -7.87 -9.05
CA ALA A 244 -16.28 -7.33 -7.73
C ALA A 244 -15.34 -6.13 -7.85
N THR A 245 -15.43 -5.12 -6.99
CA THR A 245 -14.56 -3.95 -7.10
C THR A 245 -13.10 -4.37 -7.17
N VAL A 246 -12.40 -3.93 -8.20
CA VAL A 246 -10.95 -4.10 -8.36
C VAL A 246 -10.24 -2.85 -7.93
N MET A 247 -9.09 -3.00 -7.26
CA MET A 247 -8.19 -1.90 -6.92
C MET A 247 -7.06 -1.85 -7.92
N VAL A 248 -6.75 -0.64 -8.38
CA VAL A 248 -5.69 -0.39 -9.37
C VAL A 248 -4.84 0.81 -8.93
N PHE A 249 -3.60 0.84 -9.35
CA PHE A 249 -2.80 2.06 -9.23
C PHE A 249 -3.42 3.19 -10.06
N PRO A 250 -3.15 4.44 -9.74
CA PRO A 250 -3.64 5.58 -10.52
C PRO A 250 -3.28 5.48 -12.01
N SER A 251 -4.12 6.05 -12.86
CA SER A 251 -3.91 6.10 -14.31
C SER A 251 -3.44 7.48 -14.76
N SER A 252 -2.95 7.56 -16.01
CA SER A 252 -2.90 8.83 -16.73
C SER A 252 -4.31 9.35 -17.03
N GLU A 253 -4.40 10.57 -17.57
CA GLU A 253 -5.65 11.09 -18.13
C GLU A 253 -6.15 10.19 -19.28
N THR A 254 -7.46 10.06 -19.43
CA THR A 254 -8.11 9.31 -20.52
C THR A 254 -7.55 7.91 -20.79
N PRO A 255 -7.51 7.01 -19.77
CA PRO A 255 -6.94 5.68 -19.94
C PRO A 255 -7.75 4.85 -20.96
N PRO A 256 -7.08 4.08 -21.86
CA PRO A 256 -7.77 3.21 -22.79
C PRO A 256 -8.38 2.00 -22.07
N LEU A 257 -9.65 1.72 -22.38
CA LEU A 257 -10.36 0.56 -21.88
C LEU A 257 -10.73 -0.35 -23.05
N GLU A 258 -10.52 -1.63 -22.87
CA GLU A 258 -10.93 -2.69 -23.79
C GLU A 258 -11.86 -3.67 -23.08
N LEU A 259 -12.97 -4.01 -23.72
CA LEU A 259 -13.83 -5.11 -23.33
C LEU A 259 -13.64 -6.24 -24.35
N LEU A 260 -13.18 -7.39 -23.89
CA LEU A 260 -13.01 -8.61 -24.69
C LEU A 260 -14.14 -9.57 -24.40
N ILE A 261 -14.85 -10.00 -25.44
CA ILE A 261 -15.99 -10.91 -25.34
C ILE A 261 -15.62 -12.21 -26.07
N THR A 262 -15.46 -13.29 -25.32
CA THR A 262 -15.10 -14.61 -25.87
C THR A 262 -16.35 -15.45 -26.07
N LEU A 263 -16.49 -16.05 -27.25
CA LEU A 263 -17.59 -16.94 -27.62
C LEU A 263 -17.18 -18.41 -27.48
N LYS A 264 -18.19 -19.31 -27.56
CA LYS A 264 -17.97 -20.77 -27.48
C LYS A 264 -17.10 -21.35 -28.59
N ASP A 265 -17.11 -20.72 -29.76
CA ASP A 265 -16.27 -21.12 -30.91
C ASP A 265 -14.81 -20.67 -30.76
N GLY A 266 -14.48 -19.99 -29.67
CA GLY A 266 -13.15 -19.44 -29.38
C GLY A 266 -12.90 -18.07 -30.03
N SER A 267 -13.82 -17.52 -30.78
CA SER A 267 -13.70 -16.16 -31.33
C SER A 267 -13.74 -15.12 -30.21
N VAL A 268 -12.97 -14.03 -30.36
CA VAL A 268 -12.88 -12.94 -29.40
C VAL A 268 -13.25 -11.64 -30.09
N HIS A 269 -14.29 -11.00 -29.61
CA HIS A 269 -14.71 -9.68 -30.04
C HIS A 269 -14.17 -8.62 -29.10
N LYS A 270 -13.58 -7.56 -29.66
CA LYS A 270 -12.93 -6.51 -28.92
C LYS A 270 -13.67 -5.19 -29.11
N LEU A 271 -14.05 -4.57 -28.00
CA LEU A 271 -14.56 -3.21 -27.95
C LEU A 271 -13.52 -2.34 -27.26
N SER A 272 -13.22 -1.17 -27.83
CA SER A 272 -12.17 -0.29 -27.29
C SER A 272 -12.66 1.15 -27.22
N ARG A 273 -12.36 1.82 -26.13
CA ARG A 273 -12.64 3.25 -25.94
C ARG A 273 -11.67 3.84 -24.91
N ASN A 274 -11.34 5.12 -25.06
CA ASN A 274 -10.71 5.87 -23.99
C ASN A 274 -11.78 6.32 -23.00
N LEU A 275 -11.50 6.19 -21.70
CA LEU A 275 -12.34 6.75 -20.65
C LEU A 275 -12.18 8.26 -20.63
N ASN A 276 -13.24 8.97 -20.24
CA ASN A 276 -13.17 10.40 -19.99
C ASN A 276 -12.72 10.70 -18.55
N SER A 277 -12.78 9.69 -17.67
CA SER A 277 -12.41 9.78 -16.25
C SER A 277 -11.02 9.22 -16.00
N THR A 278 -10.24 9.94 -15.22
CA THR A 278 -8.97 9.45 -14.67
C THR A 278 -9.23 8.56 -13.47
N LEU A 279 -8.50 7.46 -13.36
CA LEU A 279 -8.50 6.65 -12.13
C LEU A 279 -7.50 7.30 -11.15
N SER A 280 -8.00 8.17 -10.29
CA SER A 280 -7.20 8.90 -9.31
C SER A 280 -7.15 8.16 -7.96
N ALA A 281 -6.11 8.43 -7.17
CA ALA A 281 -6.03 7.95 -5.80
C ALA A 281 -7.28 8.38 -5.01
N ASN A 282 -7.75 7.50 -4.13
CA ASN A 282 -8.93 7.70 -3.28
C ASN A 282 -10.26 7.91 -4.04
N THR A 283 -10.36 7.46 -5.30
CA THR A 283 -11.60 7.54 -6.09
C THR A 283 -12.08 6.15 -6.47
N ARG A 284 -13.39 6.02 -6.75
CA ARG A 284 -14.00 4.81 -7.33
C ARG A 284 -14.78 5.18 -8.58
N LEU A 285 -14.39 4.59 -9.70
CA LEU A 285 -15.14 4.67 -10.95
C LEU A 285 -16.11 3.49 -11.04
N THR A 286 -17.40 3.77 -11.20
CA THR A 286 -18.41 2.79 -11.65
C THR A 286 -18.73 3.05 -13.10
N LEU A 287 -18.38 2.09 -13.96
CA LEU A 287 -18.56 2.20 -15.41
C LEU A 287 -19.74 1.32 -15.85
N ASN A 288 -20.79 1.93 -16.38
CA ASN A 288 -21.93 1.23 -16.96
C ASN A 288 -21.78 1.17 -18.48
N ILE A 289 -21.73 -0.06 -19.03
CA ILE A 289 -21.60 -0.32 -20.45
C ILE A 289 -22.89 -0.96 -20.95
N VAL A 290 -23.52 -0.36 -21.94
CA VAL A 290 -24.69 -0.95 -22.63
C VAL A 290 -24.25 -1.42 -24.01
N ILE A 291 -24.43 -2.72 -24.29
CA ILE A 291 -24.08 -3.32 -25.58
C ILE A 291 -25.35 -3.76 -26.32
N GLY A 292 -25.34 -3.63 -27.64
CA GLY A 292 -26.37 -4.13 -28.51
C GLY A 292 -26.37 -5.66 -28.60
N ASP A 293 -27.20 -6.24 -29.48
CA ASP A 293 -27.22 -7.70 -29.73
C ASP A 293 -25.97 -8.12 -30.48
N ILE A 294 -25.13 -8.91 -29.81
CA ILE A 294 -23.86 -9.42 -30.33
C ILE A 294 -24.11 -10.56 -31.38
N LEU A 295 -25.29 -11.16 -31.36
CA LEU A 295 -25.63 -12.33 -32.16
C LEU A 295 -27.02 -12.18 -32.83
N SER A 296 -27.17 -11.27 -33.75
CA SER A 296 -28.29 -11.31 -34.70
C SER A 296 -27.83 -12.09 -35.94
N GLY A 297 -28.09 -13.39 -35.92
CA GLY A 297 -28.16 -14.28 -37.07
C GLY A 297 -27.05 -14.23 -38.14
N GLY A 298 -26.14 -15.20 -38.13
CA GLY A 298 -25.43 -15.75 -39.27
C GLY A 298 -24.62 -14.78 -40.12
N SER A 299 -23.33 -14.83 -39.94
CA SER A 299 -22.19 -14.29 -40.68
C SER A 299 -21.47 -13.16 -39.97
N THR A 300 -20.16 -13.37 -39.68
CA THR A 300 -19.11 -12.36 -39.43
C THR A 300 -19.66 -11.02 -38.99
N GLY A 301 -20.29 -10.98 -37.78
CA GLY A 301 -21.05 -9.81 -37.38
C GLY A 301 -20.19 -8.79 -36.69
N ASP A 302 -20.04 -7.67 -37.34
CA ASP A 302 -19.78 -6.41 -36.63
C ASP A 302 -20.96 -6.16 -35.69
N PHE A 303 -20.69 -6.10 -34.37
CA PHE A 303 -21.67 -5.59 -33.45
C PHE A 303 -21.37 -4.14 -33.16
N THR A 304 -22.39 -3.33 -33.08
CA THR A 304 -22.27 -1.90 -32.75
C THR A 304 -22.56 -1.73 -31.26
N ILE A 305 -21.69 -0.95 -30.61
CA ILE A 305 -22.04 -0.38 -29.30
C ILE A 305 -23.03 0.75 -29.60
N GLU A 306 -24.30 0.55 -29.27
CA GLU A 306 -25.30 1.59 -29.48
C GLU A 306 -25.19 2.72 -28.44
N ASN A 307 -24.79 2.41 -27.20
CA ASN A 307 -24.51 3.40 -26.18
C ASN A 307 -23.42 2.90 -25.21
N TRP A 308 -22.38 3.68 -25.10
CA TRP A 308 -21.40 3.56 -24.03
C TRP A 308 -21.58 4.77 -23.10
N ASN A 309 -22.26 4.56 -22.00
CA ASN A 309 -22.40 5.59 -20.99
C ASN A 309 -21.32 5.38 -19.92
N GLU A 310 -20.39 6.32 -19.85
CA GLU A 310 -19.48 6.47 -18.74
C GLU A 310 -20.21 7.33 -17.70
N VAL A 311 -20.65 6.70 -16.62
CA VAL A 311 -21.09 7.44 -15.45
C VAL A 311 -19.91 7.45 -14.51
N SER A 312 -19.18 8.56 -14.51
CA SER A 312 -18.21 8.84 -13.47
C SER A 312 -18.97 9.32 -12.24
N GLU A 313 -19.39 8.41 -11.42
CA GLU A 313 -19.75 8.73 -10.05
C GLU A 313 -18.46 8.61 -9.24
N THR A 314 -17.87 9.73 -8.85
CA THR A 314 -16.81 9.74 -7.85
C THR A 314 -17.48 9.40 -6.53
N ILE A 315 -17.53 8.13 -6.20
CA ILE A 315 -18.02 7.67 -4.91
C ILE A 315 -16.80 7.60 -4.02
N GLU A 316 -16.84 8.36 -2.92
CA GLU A 316 -15.92 8.14 -1.82
C GLU A 316 -16.02 6.68 -1.38
N PHE A 317 -14.89 6.06 -1.11
CA PHE A 317 -14.92 4.70 -0.58
C PHE A 317 -15.70 4.72 0.73
N PRO A 318 -16.70 3.84 0.90
CA PRO A 318 -17.39 3.76 2.16
C PRO A 318 -16.37 3.52 3.26
N MET A 319 -16.48 4.32 4.29
CA MET A 319 -15.70 4.14 5.49
C MET A 319 -16.26 2.89 6.17
N VAL A 320 -15.39 2.01 6.60
CA VAL A 320 -15.77 0.81 7.33
C VAL A 320 -16.21 1.28 8.72
N ASP A 321 -17.51 1.17 9.03
CA ASP A 321 -18.03 1.34 10.39
C ASP A 321 -17.61 0.18 11.29
#